data_275e0349d4881efc1ccb4cfcf240aa83
#
_entry.id   275e0349d4881efc1ccb4cfcf240aa83
#
_cell.length_a   1.000
_cell.length_b   1.000
_cell.length_c   1.000
_cell.angle_alpha   90.00
_cell.angle_beta   90.00
_cell.angle_gamma   90.00
#
_symmetry.space_group_name_H-M   'P 1'
#
loop_
_entity.id
_entity.type
_entity.pdbx_description
1 polymer ?
#
loop_
_entity_poly.entity_id
_entity_poly.type
_entity_poly.pdbx_seq_one_letter_code
_entity_poly.pdbx_strand_id
1 'polypeptide(L)'
;MSKLENQMVVDAIGQVKALKNMNKKIYGIMAHGLVPEELIYAAGGFPLRLSLVGGNSASKGVDYLTSATCSFARSTVGQFELKSDLYKEIDAIIAGNYCNGELCATEMISEYFKIKNINIVFPSAKTDSALKFLVAELRHFKEDVEKFAGHEITEDQLATAIELYNEERRLIQNLVKIQTEKGFILSGVECLTLLYQHFLFGIEASIENLKAVLKGLEGKSPSGGKKKVIFAGSGVPIGDNTIQLIEDKGFLVIKNLTWTGLDYYQSLVEGSTIEALAKYYLNAENSGRMILSDSYFTNLTKIFKESNADGIIFYVVKYCSLFPSVISTQLKQTLSDQKIPYLEIEREYGATTDAQLQTRLQAFKEMVE
;
A
#
# COMPACT_ATOMS: atom_id res chain seq x y z
N MET A 1 -13.85 3.07 -10.70
CA MET A 1 -13.71 1.72 -10.09
C MET A 1 -14.25 0.67 -11.06
N SER A 2 -13.60 -0.47 -11.16
CA SER A 2 -14.11 -1.64 -11.89
C SER A 2 -15.36 -2.21 -11.20
N LYS A 3 -16.07 -3.12 -11.88
CA LYS A 3 -17.24 -3.80 -11.28
C LYS A 3 -16.83 -4.61 -10.03
N LEU A 4 -15.66 -5.24 -10.07
CA LEU A 4 -15.12 -6.02 -8.95
C LEU A 4 -14.81 -5.13 -7.75
N GLU A 5 -14.09 -4.04 -7.96
CA GLU A 5 -13.77 -3.08 -6.89
C GLU A 5 -15.03 -2.50 -6.25
N ASN A 6 -16.05 -2.15 -7.05
CA ASN A 6 -17.33 -1.68 -6.52
C ASN A 6 -17.99 -2.74 -5.62
N GLN A 7 -18.00 -4.01 -6.03
CA GLN A 7 -18.55 -5.09 -5.22
C GLN A 7 -17.77 -5.27 -3.93
N MET A 8 -16.44 -5.27 -3.99
CA MET A 8 -15.59 -5.37 -2.80
C MET A 8 -15.87 -4.25 -1.79
N VAL A 9 -16.05 -3.02 -2.27
CA VAL A 9 -16.39 -1.89 -1.38
C VAL A 9 -17.77 -2.07 -0.74
N VAL A 10 -18.77 -2.54 -1.48
CA VAL A 10 -20.11 -2.85 -0.93
C VAL A 10 -20.03 -3.93 0.14
N ASP A 11 -19.28 -5.00 -0.11
CA ASP A 11 -19.10 -6.10 0.84
C ASP A 11 -18.35 -5.63 2.10
N ALA A 12 -17.32 -4.80 1.93
CA ALA A 12 -16.57 -4.20 3.04
C ALA A 12 -17.46 -3.30 3.93
N ILE A 13 -18.36 -2.52 3.33
CA ILE A 13 -19.35 -1.73 4.08
C ILE A 13 -20.22 -2.66 4.93
N GLY A 14 -20.68 -3.77 4.38
CA GLY A 14 -21.46 -4.77 5.11
C GLY A 14 -20.70 -5.36 6.29
N GLN A 15 -19.45 -5.76 6.06
CA GLN A 15 -18.58 -6.31 7.11
C GLN A 15 -18.31 -5.28 8.22
N VAL A 16 -17.91 -4.06 7.86
CA VAL A 16 -17.60 -3.02 8.85
C VAL A 16 -18.84 -2.71 9.72
N LYS A 17 -20.03 -2.63 9.14
CA LYS A 17 -21.27 -2.48 9.90
C LYS A 17 -21.54 -3.66 10.85
N ALA A 18 -21.27 -4.89 10.41
CA ALA A 18 -21.39 -6.07 11.26
C ALA A 18 -20.40 -6.03 12.45
N LEU A 19 -19.15 -5.62 12.21
CA LEU A 19 -18.14 -5.44 13.25
C LEU A 19 -18.55 -4.34 14.25
N LYS A 20 -19.11 -3.24 13.79
CA LYS A 20 -19.66 -2.17 14.64
C LYS A 20 -20.80 -2.67 15.54
N ASN A 21 -21.70 -3.50 15.00
CA ASN A 21 -22.77 -4.11 15.79
C ASN A 21 -22.23 -5.06 16.89
N MET A 22 -21.01 -5.56 16.72
CA MET A 22 -20.28 -6.35 17.73
C MET A 22 -19.43 -5.47 18.66
N ASN A 23 -19.60 -4.14 18.63
CA ASN A 23 -18.83 -3.13 19.35
C ASN A 23 -17.32 -3.14 19.02
N LYS A 24 -16.91 -3.66 17.86
CA LYS A 24 -15.51 -3.62 17.43
C LYS A 24 -15.13 -2.21 16.99
N LYS A 25 -13.97 -1.73 17.42
CA LYS A 25 -13.44 -0.42 16.99
C LYS A 25 -12.80 -0.54 15.61
N ILE A 26 -13.11 0.42 14.75
CA ILE A 26 -12.57 0.51 13.38
C ILE A 26 -11.46 1.58 13.35
N TYR A 27 -10.25 1.16 13.04
CA TYR A 27 -9.10 2.05 12.93
C TYR A 27 -8.80 2.30 11.45
N GLY A 28 -9.07 3.51 10.98
CA GLY A 28 -8.69 3.93 9.63
C GLY A 28 -7.19 4.18 9.54
N ILE A 29 -6.52 3.50 8.63
CA ILE A 29 -5.07 3.65 8.40
C ILE A 29 -4.87 4.26 7.04
N MET A 30 -4.06 5.33 6.93
CA MET A 30 -3.65 5.83 5.62
C MET A 30 -2.93 4.72 4.85
N ALA A 31 -3.42 4.39 3.66
CA ALA A 31 -3.14 3.11 3.02
C ALA A 31 -1.66 2.82 2.77
N HIS A 32 -0.82 3.85 2.54
CA HIS A 32 0.61 3.65 2.30
C HIS A 32 1.47 3.70 3.57
N GLY A 33 0.86 3.98 4.73
CA GLY A 33 1.57 4.04 6.01
C GLY A 33 2.05 2.67 6.49
N LEU A 34 3.29 2.62 6.98
CA LEU A 34 3.78 1.48 7.75
C LEU A 34 3.26 1.62 9.19
N VAL A 35 2.10 1.05 9.46
CA VAL A 35 1.47 1.05 10.77
C VAL A 35 1.50 -0.38 11.31
N PRO A 36 1.87 -0.59 12.59
CA PRO A 36 1.86 -1.92 13.19
C PRO A 36 0.42 -2.38 13.47
N GLU A 37 -0.21 -2.90 12.43
CA GLU A 37 -1.58 -3.43 12.50
C GLU A 37 -1.71 -4.57 13.50
N GLU A 38 -0.61 -5.27 13.76
CA GLU A 38 -0.51 -6.31 14.79
C GLU A 38 -0.96 -5.80 16.17
N LEU A 39 -0.60 -4.55 16.51
CA LEU A 39 -1.01 -3.93 17.78
C LEU A 39 -2.50 -3.59 17.81
N ILE A 40 -3.05 -3.12 16.68
CA ILE A 40 -4.48 -2.83 16.56
C ILE A 40 -5.28 -4.13 16.66
N TYR A 41 -4.82 -5.17 15.96
CA TYR A 41 -5.45 -6.49 15.98
C TYR A 41 -5.39 -7.11 17.38
N ALA A 42 -4.23 -7.07 18.05
CA ALA A 42 -4.05 -7.55 19.41
C ALA A 42 -4.97 -6.85 20.42
N ALA A 43 -5.30 -5.58 20.20
CA ALA A 43 -6.29 -4.84 20.98
C ALA A 43 -7.75 -5.17 20.58
N GLY A 44 -8.00 -6.18 19.75
CA GLY A 44 -9.32 -6.54 19.27
C GLY A 44 -9.93 -5.54 18.28
N GLY A 45 -9.17 -4.53 17.81
CA GLY A 45 -9.58 -3.57 16.81
C GLY A 45 -9.61 -4.16 15.39
N PHE A 46 -10.19 -3.42 14.45
CA PHE A 46 -10.16 -3.76 13.03
C PHE A 46 -9.39 -2.67 12.26
N PRO A 47 -8.22 -2.98 11.72
CA PRO A 47 -7.49 -2.06 10.86
C PRO A 47 -8.14 -2.02 9.47
N LEU A 48 -8.56 -0.84 9.04
CA LEU A 48 -9.14 -0.58 7.71
C LEU A 48 -8.23 0.38 6.97
N ARG A 49 -7.61 -0.06 5.88
CA ARG A 49 -6.77 0.82 5.07
C ARG A 49 -7.61 1.74 4.19
N LEU A 50 -7.40 3.04 4.35
CA LEU A 50 -8.10 4.10 3.62
C LEU A 50 -7.51 4.24 2.22
N SER A 51 -8.00 3.44 1.28
CA SER A 51 -7.44 3.31 -0.06
C SER A 51 -8.38 3.75 -1.18
N LEU A 52 -9.53 4.37 -0.88
CA LEU A 52 -10.51 4.74 -1.91
C LEU A 52 -10.18 6.09 -2.57
N VAL A 53 -10.12 6.11 -3.89
CA VAL A 53 -10.02 7.33 -4.71
C VAL A 53 -11.07 7.34 -5.80
N GLY A 54 -11.20 8.48 -6.49
CA GLY A 54 -12.10 8.63 -7.63
C GLY A 54 -13.44 9.29 -7.29
N GLY A 55 -14.33 9.35 -8.26
CA GLY A 55 -15.52 10.20 -8.18
C GLY A 55 -15.12 11.68 -8.00
N ASN A 56 -15.83 12.37 -7.13
CA ASN A 56 -15.54 13.77 -6.78
C ASN A 56 -14.80 13.92 -5.43
N SER A 57 -14.29 12.83 -4.83
CA SER A 57 -13.68 12.88 -3.50
C SER A 57 -12.46 13.83 -3.45
N ALA A 58 -11.56 13.76 -4.44
CA ALA A 58 -10.41 14.65 -4.49
C ALA A 58 -10.79 16.13 -4.59
N SER A 59 -11.86 16.47 -5.31
CA SER A 59 -12.35 17.84 -5.43
C SER A 59 -13.01 18.33 -4.13
N LYS A 60 -13.67 17.45 -3.39
CA LYS A 60 -14.22 17.76 -2.06
C LYS A 60 -13.14 17.97 -1.01
N GLY A 61 -12.03 17.25 -1.12
CA GLY A 61 -10.88 17.45 -0.23
C GLY A 61 -10.16 18.79 -0.41
N VAL A 62 -10.40 19.53 -1.51
CA VAL A 62 -9.82 20.86 -1.71
C VAL A 62 -10.39 21.90 -0.73
N ASP A 63 -11.57 21.66 -0.16
CA ASP A 63 -12.16 22.51 0.87
C ASP A 63 -11.33 22.50 2.19
N TYR A 64 -10.46 21.49 2.38
CA TYR A 64 -9.63 21.28 3.56
C TYR A 64 -8.14 21.32 3.28
N LEU A 65 -7.72 20.88 2.09
CA LEU A 65 -6.33 20.79 1.66
C LEU A 65 -6.14 21.58 0.36
N THR A 66 -4.98 22.19 0.18
CA THR A 66 -4.71 22.94 -1.06
C THR A 66 -4.79 22.04 -2.29
N SER A 67 -5.13 22.61 -3.45
CA SER A 67 -5.13 21.89 -4.73
C SER A 67 -3.74 21.35 -5.13
N ALA A 68 -2.68 21.86 -4.54
CA ALA A 68 -1.30 21.37 -4.70
C ALA A 68 -0.95 20.20 -3.76
N THR A 69 -1.88 19.73 -2.94
CA THR A 69 -1.74 18.46 -2.21
C THR A 69 -2.10 17.29 -3.12
N CYS A 70 -1.42 16.15 -2.98
CA CYS A 70 -1.67 15.00 -3.83
C CYS A 70 -3.14 14.53 -3.76
N SER A 71 -3.63 14.00 -4.88
CA SER A 71 -5.03 13.57 -5.01
C SER A 71 -5.42 12.43 -4.04
N PHE A 72 -4.45 11.65 -3.55
CA PHE A 72 -4.73 10.62 -2.53
C PHE A 72 -5.15 11.24 -1.20
N ALA A 73 -4.35 12.17 -0.66
CA ALA A 73 -4.67 12.87 0.58
C ALA A 73 -5.99 13.64 0.47
N ARG A 74 -6.18 14.38 -0.64
CA ARG A 74 -7.45 15.08 -0.92
C ARG A 74 -8.64 14.11 -1.01
N SER A 75 -8.49 12.98 -1.70
CA SER A 75 -9.57 11.98 -1.81
C SER A 75 -9.93 11.41 -0.44
N THR A 76 -8.95 11.11 0.41
CA THR A 76 -9.23 10.58 1.75
C THR A 76 -10.07 11.55 2.57
N VAL A 77 -9.67 12.83 2.66
CA VAL A 77 -10.48 13.86 3.37
C VAL A 77 -11.85 14.01 2.72
N GLY A 78 -11.90 14.04 1.38
CA GLY A 78 -13.14 14.16 0.64
C GLY A 78 -14.12 12.99 0.85
N GLN A 79 -13.64 11.79 1.14
CA GLN A 79 -14.50 10.65 1.50
C GLN A 79 -15.22 10.89 2.84
N PHE A 80 -14.56 11.53 3.81
CA PHE A 80 -15.21 11.93 5.07
C PHE A 80 -16.24 13.04 4.81
N GLU A 81 -15.92 14.06 4.01
CA GLU A 81 -16.86 15.12 3.64
C GLU A 81 -18.09 14.56 2.94
N LEU A 82 -17.91 13.63 2.03
CA LEU A 82 -19.00 12.94 1.33
C LEU A 82 -19.77 11.95 2.22
N LYS A 83 -19.33 11.77 3.47
CA LYS A 83 -19.91 10.79 4.41
C LYS A 83 -20.04 9.41 3.79
N SER A 84 -18.98 8.98 3.08
CA SER A 84 -19.01 7.68 2.39
C SER A 84 -19.35 6.57 3.38
N ASP A 85 -20.12 5.59 2.93
CA ASP A 85 -20.67 4.54 3.80
C ASP A 85 -19.60 3.70 4.53
N LEU A 86 -18.39 3.62 3.96
CA LEU A 86 -17.27 2.94 4.58
C LEU A 86 -16.56 3.83 5.60
N TYR A 87 -16.27 5.10 5.26
CA TYR A 87 -15.43 5.97 6.09
C TYR A 87 -16.17 6.57 7.29
N LYS A 88 -17.49 6.68 7.23
CA LYS A 88 -18.31 7.15 8.37
C LYS A 88 -18.29 6.19 9.58
N GLU A 89 -17.88 4.94 9.37
CA GLU A 89 -17.83 3.91 10.43
C GLU A 89 -16.49 3.92 11.20
N ILE A 90 -15.53 4.77 10.82
CA ILE A 90 -14.20 4.86 11.42
C ILE A 90 -14.28 5.52 12.79
N ASP A 91 -13.69 4.90 13.81
CA ASP A 91 -13.66 5.39 15.19
C ASP A 91 -12.38 6.18 15.50
N ALA A 92 -11.24 5.76 14.91
CA ALA A 92 -9.97 6.45 15.03
C ALA A 92 -9.23 6.42 13.68
N ILE A 93 -8.38 7.43 13.44
CA ILE A 93 -7.49 7.48 12.29
C ILE A 93 -6.05 7.38 12.75
N ILE A 94 -5.25 6.61 12.02
CA ILE A 94 -3.83 6.40 12.32
C ILE A 94 -3.00 6.92 11.18
N ALA A 95 -2.02 7.75 11.51
CA ALA A 95 -1.03 8.24 10.57
C ALA A 95 0.38 8.09 11.12
N GLY A 96 1.29 7.77 10.20
CA GLY A 96 2.72 7.89 10.41
C GLY A 96 3.27 9.18 9.79
N ASN A 97 4.44 9.57 10.22
CA ASN A 97 5.16 10.73 9.69
C ASN A 97 5.87 10.46 8.35
N TYR A 98 5.32 9.57 7.53
CA TYR A 98 5.91 9.19 6.24
C TYR A 98 5.75 10.26 5.17
N CYS A 99 4.62 10.95 5.19
CA CYS A 99 4.23 11.88 4.15
C CYS A 99 3.52 13.10 4.75
N ASN A 100 3.94 14.30 4.34
CA ASN A 100 3.29 15.54 4.81
C ASN A 100 1.81 15.61 4.38
N GLY A 101 1.49 15.12 3.17
CA GLY A 101 0.10 15.09 2.70
C GLY A 101 -0.79 14.20 3.56
N GLU A 102 -0.26 13.07 4.04
CA GLU A 102 -0.96 12.17 4.97
C GLU A 102 -1.15 12.82 6.34
N LEU A 103 -0.10 13.39 6.91
CA LEU A 103 -0.19 14.11 8.19
C LEU A 103 -1.22 15.23 8.12
N CYS A 104 -1.17 16.08 7.09
CA CYS A 104 -2.17 17.15 6.94
C CYS A 104 -3.58 16.58 6.78
N ALA A 105 -3.76 15.50 6.03
CA ALA A 105 -5.08 14.89 5.85
C ALA A 105 -5.65 14.36 7.16
N THR A 106 -4.85 13.67 7.98
CA THR A 106 -5.30 13.13 9.27
C THR A 106 -5.59 14.22 10.29
N GLU A 107 -4.81 15.30 10.32
CA GLU A 107 -5.11 16.48 11.13
C GLU A 107 -6.44 17.12 10.72
N MET A 108 -6.68 17.30 9.42
CA MET A 108 -7.96 17.85 8.93
C MET A 108 -9.13 16.93 9.28
N ILE A 109 -8.97 15.61 9.13
CA ILE A 109 -10.00 14.64 9.49
C ILE A 109 -10.30 14.71 10.98
N SER A 110 -9.29 14.75 11.81
CA SER A 110 -9.46 14.85 13.27
C SER A 110 -10.16 16.16 13.67
N GLU A 111 -9.72 17.29 13.12
CA GLU A 111 -10.24 18.60 13.51
C GLU A 111 -11.67 18.82 13.02
N TYR A 112 -11.97 18.53 11.76
CA TYR A 112 -13.27 18.86 11.16
C TYR A 112 -14.33 17.77 11.35
N PHE A 113 -13.94 16.49 11.33
CA PHE A 113 -14.90 15.39 11.48
C PHE A 113 -14.88 14.76 12.88
N LYS A 114 -14.03 15.29 13.79
CA LYS A 114 -13.94 14.85 15.20
C LYS A 114 -13.62 13.37 15.39
N ILE A 115 -12.84 12.82 14.46
CA ILE A 115 -12.32 11.46 14.53
C ILE A 115 -11.05 11.48 15.38
N LYS A 116 -10.92 10.53 16.34
CA LYS A 116 -9.72 10.41 17.17
C LYS A 116 -8.49 10.16 16.29
N ASN A 117 -7.48 11.02 16.41
CA ASN A 117 -6.19 10.81 15.76
C ASN A 117 -5.23 10.09 16.73
N ILE A 118 -4.56 9.03 16.25
CA ILE A 118 -3.50 8.31 16.93
C ILE A 118 -2.29 8.32 16.00
N ASN A 119 -1.21 8.96 16.42
CA ASN A 119 -0.03 9.14 15.60
C ASN A 119 1.08 8.15 15.99
N ILE A 120 1.92 7.81 15.03
CA ILE A 120 3.15 7.04 15.24
C ILE A 120 4.29 7.71 14.49
N VAL A 121 5.44 7.86 15.14
CA VAL A 121 6.61 8.51 14.55
C VAL A 121 7.70 7.47 14.23
N PHE A 122 8.10 7.45 12.97
CA PHE A 122 9.17 6.57 12.51
C PHE A 122 10.46 7.37 12.29
N PRO A 123 11.62 6.84 12.71
CA PRO A 123 12.91 7.46 12.41
C PRO A 123 13.24 7.34 10.92
N SER A 124 14.00 8.30 10.39
CA SER A 124 14.44 8.30 8.99
C SER A 124 15.76 7.56 8.76
N ALA A 125 16.44 7.13 9.80
CA ALA A 125 17.75 6.45 9.75
C ALA A 125 17.65 5.02 10.29
N LYS A 126 18.50 4.12 9.79
CA LYS A 126 18.62 2.73 10.26
C LYS A 126 19.86 2.59 11.17
N THR A 127 19.75 3.06 12.40
CA THR A 127 20.82 3.01 13.41
C THR A 127 20.32 2.37 14.70
N ASP A 128 21.21 1.96 15.59
CA ASP A 128 20.84 1.43 16.91
C ASP A 128 20.04 2.45 17.74
N SER A 129 20.37 3.74 17.62
CA SER A 129 19.62 4.81 18.28
C SER A 129 18.22 4.95 17.70
N ALA A 130 18.07 4.82 16.38
CA ALA A 130 16.77 4.82 15.71
C ALA A 130 15.93 3.61 16.12
N LEU A 131 16.54 2.43 16.31
CA LEU A 131 15.83 1.25 16.82
C LEU A 131 15.33 1.48 18.24
N LYS A 132 16.16 2.02 19.13
CA LYS A 132 15.74 2.35 20.52
C LYS A 132 14.59 3.36 20.53
N PHE A 133 14.68 4.38 19.68
CA PHE A 133 13.60 5.36 19.52
C PHE A 133 12.32 4.69 19.06
N LEU A 134 12.37 3.86 18.01
CA LEU A 134 11.18 3.20 17.48
C LEU A 134 10.56 2.21 18.48
N VAL A 135 11.36 1.52 19.28
CA VAL A 135 10.85 0.68 20.39
C VAL A 135 10.04 1.51 21.38
N ALA A 136 10.53 2.68 21.77
CA ALA A 136 9.79 3.58 22.66
C ALA A 136 8.48 4.09 22.01
N GLU A 137 8.54 4.48 20.74
CA GLU A 137 7.37 4.93 19.98
C GLU A 137 6.31 3.81 19.83
N LEU A 138 6.73 2.57 19.56
CA LEU A 138 5.78 1.45 19.49
C LEU A 138 5.14 1.13 20.84
N ARG A 139 5.84 1.36 21.97
CA ARG A 139 5.24 1.24 23.30
C ARG A 139 4.20 2.34 23.54
N HIS A 140 4.50 3.59 23.20
CA HIS A 140 3.53 4.70 23.27
C HIS A 140 2.33 4.45 22.36
N PHE A 141 2.56 3.99 21.13
CA PHE A 141 1.48 3.63 20.23
C PHE A 141 0.60 2.50 20.78
N LYS A 142 1.21 1.47 21.40
CA LYS A 142 0.49 0.40 22.11
C LYS A 142 -0.39 0.99 23.21
N GLU A 143 0.17 1.86 24.08
CA GLU A 143 -0.58 2.52 25.16
C GLU A 143 -1.75 3.35 24.63
N ASP A 144 -1.59 4.09 23.54
CA ASP A 144 -2.66 4.87 22.92
C ASP A 144 -3.76 3.98 22.34
N VAL A 145 -3.38 2.85 21.71
CA VAL A 145 -4.33 1.86 21.20
C VAL A 145 -5.09 1.19 22.35
N GLU A 146 -4.41 0.78 23.42
CA GLU A 146 -5.01 0.19 24.64
C GLU A 146 -6.00 1.14 25.30
N LYS A 147 -5.59 2.40 25.48
CA LYS A 147 -6.46 3.44 26.04
C LYS A 147 -7.71 3.65 25.21
N PHE A 148 -7.59 3.62 23.88
CA PHE A 148 -8.74 3.77 23.00
C PHE A 148 -9.60 2.51 22.93
N ALA A 149 -8.99 1.31 23.00
CA ALA A 149 -9.69 0.03 23.08
C ALA A 149 -10.39 -0.19 24.43
N GLY A 150 -9.85 0.40 25.52
CA GLY A 150 -10.35 0.27 26.88
C GLY A 150 -9.81 -0.94 27.66
N HIS A 151 -8.77 -1.59 27.16
CA HIS A 151 -8.09 -2.71 27.83
C HIS A 151 -6.63 -2.84 27.38
N GLU A 152 -5.82 -3.53 28.17
CA GLU A 152 -4.40 -3.79 27.88
C GLU A 152 -4.23 -4.92 26.86
N ILE A 153 -3.15 -4.86 26.10
CA ILE A 153 -2.70 -5.92 25.19
C ILE A 153 -1.69 -6.80 25.93
N THR A 154 -2.02 -8.07 26.12
CA THR A 154 -1.11 -9.03 26.73
C THR A 154 0.00 -9.45 25.75
N GLU A 155 1.11 -10.00 26.29
CA GLU A 155 2.20 -10.53 25.46
C GLU A 155 1.71 -11.66 24.54
N ASP A 156 0.83 -12.53 25.03
CA ASP A 156 0.25 -13.63 24.25
C ASP A 156 -0.65 -13.12 23.10
N GLN A 157 -1.42 -12.07 23.33
CA GLN A 157 -2.22 -11.43 22.28
C GLN A 157 -1.33 -10.80 21.19
N LEU A 158 -0.25 -10.13 21.59
CA LEU A 158 0.71 -9.58 20.65
C LEU A 158 1.43 -10.67 19.86
N ALA A 159 1.89 -11.73 20.54
CA ALA A 159 2.54 -12.87 19.89
C ALA A 159 1.61 -13.55 18.87
N THR A 160 0.34 -13.75 19.25
CA THR A 160 -0.68 -14.32 18.36
C THR A 160 -0.91 -13.42 17.13
N ALA A 161 -1.01 -12.11 17.32
CA ALA A 161 -1.18 -11.16 16.23
C ALA A 161 0.03 -11.19 15.28
N ILE A 162 1.24 -11.13 15.81
CA ILE A 162 2.48 -11.19 15.00
C ILE A 162 2.52 -12.48 14.16
N GLU A 163 2.19 -13.63 14.76
CA GLU A 163 2.20 -14.90 14.02
C GLU A 163 1.14 -14.93 12.92
N LEU A 164 -0.05 -14.38 13.16
CA LEU A 164 -1.10 -14.30 12.16
C LEU A 164 -0.67 -13.44 10.95
N TYR A 165 -0.07 -12.28 11.20
CA TYR A 165 0.46 -11.44 10.12
C TYR A 165 1.67 -12.09 9.42
N ASN A 166 2.49 -12.84 10.14
CA ASN A 166 3.55 -13.64 9.53
C ASN A 166 3.02 -14.79 8.68
N GLU A 167 1.88 -15.39 9.02
CA GLU A 167 1.21 -16.38 8.17
C GLU A 167 0.85 -15.78 6.80
N GLU A 168 0.22 -14.61 6.78
CA GLU A 168 -0.06 -13.90 5.53
C GLU A 168 1.22 -13.64 4.73
N ARG A 169 2.26 -13.12 5.38
CA ARG A 169 3.55 -12.82 4.73
C ARG A 169 4.18 -14.07 4.10
N ARG A 170 4.11 -15.22 4.78
CA ARG A 170 4.57 -16.51 4.22
C ARG A 170 3.74 -16.97 3.02
N LEU A 171 2.43 -16.76 3.05
CA LEU A 171 1.56 -17.05 1.90
C LEU A 171 1.90 -16.14 0.72
N ILE A 172 2.16 -14.86 0.96
CA ILE A 172 2.61 -13.91 -0.07
C ILE A 172 3.98 -14.34 -0.63
N GLN A 173 4.95 -14.71 0.22
CA GLN A 173 6.26 -15.24 -0.22
C GLN A 173 6.09 -16.46 -1.13
N ASN A 174 5.23 -17.41 -0.73
CA ASN A 174 4.96 -18.60 -1.51
C ASN A 174 4.32 -18.25 -2.86
N LEU A 175 3.36 -17.34 -2.87
CA LEU A 175 2.72 -16.86 -4.10
C LEU A 175 3.73 -16.20 -5.04
N VAL A 176 4.56 -15.28 -4.55
CA VAL A 176 5.60 -14.61 -5.34
C VAL A 176 6.62 -15.61 -5.88
N LYS A 177 7.00 -16.62 -5.08
CA LYS A 177 7.88 -17.70 -5.51
C LYS A 177 7.26 -18.50 -6.66
N ILE A 178 6.02 -18.97 -6.51
CA ILE A 178 5.28 -19.71 -7.54
C ILE A 178 5.17 -18.89 -8.84
N GLN A 179 4.81 -17.61 -8.72
CA GLN A 179 4.73 -16.69 -9.86
C GLN A 179 6.06 -16.60 -10.61
N THR A 180 7.16 -16.46 -9.88
CA THR A 180 8.50 -16.36 -10.50
C THR A 180 8.95 -17.67 -11.15
N GLU A 181 8.77 -18.81 -10.47
CA GLU A 181 9.20 -20.14 -10.95
C GLU A 181 8.37 -20.65 -12.13
N LYS A 182 7.06 -20.38 -12.13
CA LYS A 182 6.13 -20.85 -13.16
C LYS A 182 5.88 -19.84 -14.29
N GLY A 183 6.48 -18.65 -14.25
CA GLY A 183 6.42 -17.66 -15.32
C GLY A 183 5.24 -16.70 -15.27
N PHE A 184 4.79 -16.32 -14.07
CA PHE A 184 3.74 -15.31 -13.82
C PHE A 184 2.37 -15.73 -14.35
N ILE A 185 1.66 -16.51 -13.55
CA ILE A 185 0.30 -17.02 -13.85
C ILE A 185 -0.75 -15.94 -13.63
N LEU A 186 -0.64 -15.19 -12.53
CA LEU A 186 -1.53 -14.06 -12.22
C LEU A 186 -1.04 -12.79 -12.89
N SER A 187 -1.98 -11.98 -13.34
CA SER A 187 -1.74 -10.61 -13.80
C SER A 187 -1.43 -9.67 -12.63
N GLY A 188 -0.87 -8.50 -12.94
CA GLY A 188 -0.65 -7.44 -11.95
C GLY A 188 -1.95 -6.95 -11.32
N VAL A 189 -3.04 -6.91 -12.09
CA VAL A 189 -4.38 -6.56 -11.58
C VAL A 189 -4.90 -7.61 -10.59
N GLU A 190 -4.72 -8.90 -10.88
CA GLU A 190 -5.10 -9.97 -9.95
C GLU A 190 -4.29 -9.89 -8.66
N CYS A 191 -2.96 -9.70 -8.76
CA CYS A 191 -2.09 -9.50 -7.59
C CYS A 191 -2.48 -8.27 -6.75
N LEU A 192 -2.81 -7.16 -7.40
CA LEU A 192 -3.31 -5.94 -6.74
C LEU A 192 -4.60 -6.19 -5.97
N THR A 193 -5.51 -6.95 -6.57
CA THR A 193 -6.80 -7.30 -5.94
C THR A 193 -6.63 -8.11 -4.66
N LEU A 194 -5.59 -8.95 -4.56
CA LEU A 194 -5.28 -9.69 -3.33
C LEU A 194 -4.96 -8.76 -2.15
N LEU A 195 -4.22 -7.68 -2.41
CA LEU A 195 -3.94 -6.69 -1.37
C LEU A 195 -5.17 -5.85 -1.02
N TYR A 196 -6.04 -5.58 -1.97
CA TYR A 196 -7.30 -4.91 -1.66
C TYR A 196 -8.20 -5.76 -0.73
N GLN A 197 -8.09 -7.09 -0.78
CA GLN A 197 -8.73 -7.97 0.20
C GLN A 197 -8.22 -7.69 1.63
N HIS A 198 -6.89 -7.64 1.81
CA HIS A 198 -6.31 -7.27 3.10
C HIS A 198 -6.79 -5.87 3.54
N PHE A 199 -6.72 -4.88 2.67
CA PHE A 199 -7.05 -3.48 2.98
C PHE A 199 -8.48 -3.29 3.45
N LEU A 200 -9.42 -4.02 2.86
CA LEU A 200 -10.84 -3.86 3.09
C LEU A 200 -11.41 -4.87 4.11
N PHE A 201 -10.89 -6.09 4.14
CA PHE A 201 -11.48 -7.18 4.92
C PHE A 201 -10.61 -7.67 6.07
N GLY A 202 -9.38 -7.15 6.19
CA GLY A 202 -8.45 -7.48 7.26
C GLY A 202 -7.72 -8.80 7.06
N ILE A 203 -6.94 -9.17 8.07
CA ILE A 203 -5.90 -10.21 7.99
C ILE A 203 -6.46 -11.62 7.80
N GLU A 204 -7.53 -12.00 8.50
CA GLU A 204 -8.10 -13.36 8.43
C GLU A 204 -8.68 -13.63 7.02
N ALA A 205 -9.44 -12.68 6.48
CA ALA A 205 -10.02 -12.80 5.14
C ALA A 205 -8.93 -12.82 4.06
N SER A 206 -7.85 -12.05 4.24
CA SER A 206 -6.71 -12.07 3.34
C SER A 206 -6.01 -13.44 3.33
N ILE A 207 -5.77 -14.04 4.49
CA ILE A 207 -5.17 -15.38 4.61
C ILE A 207 -6.03 -16.44 3.93
N GLU A 208 -7.34 -16.44 4.17
CA GLU A 208 -8.27 -17.38 3.52
C GLU A 208 -8.26 -17.23 2.01
N ASN A 209 -8.30 -16.00 1.51
CA ASN A 209 -8.25 -15.70 0.09
C ASN A 209 -6.92 -16.13 -0.54
N LEU A 210 -5.78 -15.83 0.09
CA LEU A 210 -4.47 -16.25 -0.39
C LEU A 210 -4.34 -17.78 -0.46
N LYS A 211 -4.84 -18.51 0.56
CA LYS A 211 -4.88 -19.99 0.54
C LYS A 211 -5.73 -20.52 -0.62
N ALA A 212 -6.90 -19.92 -0.84
CA ALA A 212 -7.78 -20.31 -1.96
C ALA A 212 -7.12 -20.07 -3.33
N VAL A 213 -6.48 -18.90 -3.49
CA VAL A 213 -5.77 -18.57 -4.72
C VAL A 213 -4.59 -19.51 -4.96
N LEU A 214 -3.74 -19.76 -3.96
CA LEU A 214 -2.61 -20.67 -4.07
C LEU A 214 -3.05 -22.07 -4.53
N LYS A 215 -4.14 -22.59 -3.94
CA LYS A 215 -4.74 -23.87 -4.37
C LYS A 215 -5.24 -23.79 -5.82
N GLY A 216 -5.83 -22.68 -6.22
CA GLY A 216 -6.34 -22.46 -7.58
C GLY A 216 -5.26 -22.27 -8.64
N LEU A 217 -3.97 -22.09 -8.26
CA LEU A 217 -2.85 -22.02 -9.22
C LEU A 217 -2.31 -23.40 -9.64
N GLU A 218 -2.72 -24.46 -8.98
CA GLU A 218 -2.31 -25.82 -9.35
C GLU A 218 -2.76 -26.14 -10.79
N GLY A 219 -1.82 -26.52 -11.64
CA GLY A 219 -2.10 -26.89 -13.05
C GLY A 219 -2.33 -25.72 -14.01
N LYS A 220 -2.32 -24.47 -13.56
CA LYS A 220 -2.41 -23.31 -14.45
C LYS A 220 -1.09 -23.05 -15.17
N SER A 221 -1.22 -22.59 -16.42
CA SER A 221 -0.09 -22.18 -17.27
C SER A 221 0.17 -20.67 -17.15
N PRO A 222 1.41 -20.21 -17.38
CA PRO A 222 1.75 -18.80 -17.32
C PRO A 222 1.06 -17.98 -18.41
N SER A 223 0.89 -16.68 -18.13
CA SER A 223 0.41 -15.69 -19.09
C SER A 223 1.51 -15.44 -20.14
N GLY A 224 1.43 -16.09 -21.31
CA GLY A 224 2.41 -15.93 -22.38
C GLY A 224 2.21 -14.68 -23.25
N GLY A 225 3.26 -14.30 -23.99
CA GLY A 225 3.18 -13.34 -25.11
C GLY A 225 3.09 -11.84 -24.75
N LYS A 226 3.16 -11.47 -23.47
CA LYS A 226 3.17 -10.08 -23.02
C LYS A 226 4.58 -9.61 -22.66
N LYS A 227 4.85 -8.31 -22.82
CA LYS A 227 6.07 -7.66 -22.35
C LYS A 227 6.05 -7.53 -20.83
N LYS A 228 7.09 -7.98 -20.16
CA LYS A 228 7.20 -8.01 -18.71
C LYS A 228 7.71 -6.69 -18.17
N VAL A 229 6.99 -6.07 -17.24
CA VAL A 229 7.42 -4.80 -16.65
C VAL A 229 7.41 -4.84 -15.14
N ILE A 230 8.35 -4.09 -14.54
CA ILE A 230 8.35 -3.75 -13.12
C ILE A 230 7.57 -2.45 -12.96
N PHE A 231 6.63 -2.43 -12.01
CA PHE A 231 5.90 -1.23 -11.60
C PHE A 231 6.49 -0.72 -10.30
N ALA A 232 6.91 0.55 -10.28
CA ALA A 232 7.57 1.18 -9.14
C ALA A 232 7.05 2.61 -8.92
N GLY A 233 7.36 3.21 -7.79
CA GLY A 233 6.95 4.58 -7.46
C GLY A 233 5.74 4.64 -6.55
N SER A 234 4.70 5.37 -6.94
CA SER A 234 3.46 5.49 -6.18
C SER A 234 2.59 4.24 -6.34
N GLY A 235 1.93 3.81 -5.28
CA GLY A 235 0.98 2.70 -5.34
C GLY A 235 -0.29 3.06 -6.10
N VAL A 236 -1.14 2.06 -6.34
CA VAL A 236 -2.42 2.21 -7.05
C VAL A 236 -3.55 1.96 -6.05
N PRO A 237 -4.26 3.00 -5.60
CA PRO A 237 -5.40 2.84 -4.69
C PRO A 237 -6.64 2.32 -5.41
N ILE A 238 -7.63 1.84 -4.66
CA ILE A 238 -8.91 1.38 -5.18
C ILE A 238 -9.63 2.54 -5.88
N GLY A 239 -9.99 2.32 -7.15
CA GLY A 239 -10.60 3.34 -8.01
C GLY A 239 -9.62 4.00 -8.99
N ASP A 240 -8.34 3.62 -8.98
CA ASP A 240 -7.37 3.97 -10.02
C ASP A 240 -7.10 2.77 -10.93
N ASN A 241 -7.13 3.00 -12.24
CA ASN A 241 -7.06 1.93 -13.26
C ASN A 241 -5.69 1.81 -13.94
N THR A 242 -4.64 2.40 -13.35
CA THR A 242 -3.32 2.50 -14.03
C THR A 242 -2.74 1.14 -14.40
N ILE A 243 -2.75 0.15 -13.49
CA ILE A 243 -2.23 -1.20 -13.81
C ILE A 243 -3.07 -1.87 -14.89
N GLN A 244 -4.40 -1.73 -14.84
CA GLN A 244 -5.28 -2.25 -15.90
C GLN A 244 -4.94 -1.68 -17.27
N LEU A 245 -4.74 -0.35 -17.36
CA LEU A 245 -4.36 0.32 -18.62
C LEU A 245 -3.00 -0.16 -19.15
N ILE A 246 -2.04 -0.42 -18.27
CA ILE A 246 -0.75 -0.99 -18.63
C ILE A 246 -0.94 -2.39 -19.22
N GLU A 247 -1.70 -3.24 -18.57
CA GLU A 247 -1.90 -4.63 -19.00
C GLU A 247 -2.78 -4.76 -20.25
N ASP A 248 -3.74 -3.85 -20.46
CA ASP A 248 -4.54 -3.74 -21.67
C ASP A 248 -3.70 -3.38 -22.92
N LYS A 249 -2.56 -2.72 -22.73
CA LYS A 249 -1.61 -2.41 -23.80
C LYS A 249 -0.64 -3.56 -24.12
N GLY A 250 -0.81 -4.72 -23.51
CA GLY A 250 -0.02 -5.92 -23.78
C GLY A 250 1.23 -6.05 -22.92
N PHE A 251 1.29 -5.32 -21.82
CA PHE A 251 2.27 -5.55 -20.76
C PHE A 251 1.75 -6.56 -19.73
N LEU A 252 2.67 -7.11 -18.96
CA LEU A 252 2.40 -7.88 -17.75
C LEU A 252 3.22 -7.28 -16.61
N VAL A 253 2.56 -6.79 -15.58
CA VAL A 253 3.24 -6.28 -14.38
C VAL A 253 3.68 -7.48 -13.53
N ILE A 254 4.96 -7.84 -13.65
CA ILE A 254 5.53 -9.02 -12.97
C ILE A 254 6.03 -8.75 -11.56
N LYS A 255 6.33 -7.48 -11.26
CA LYS A 255 6.75 -6.97 -9.95
C LYS A 255 6.05 -5.64 -9.71
N ASN A 256 5.44 -5.49 -8.55
CA ASN A 256 4.89 -4.23 -8.07
C ASN A 256 5.61 -3.86 -6.78
N LEU A 257 6.58 -2.95 -6.88
CA LEU A 257 7.45 -2.53 -5.78
C LEU A 257 6.87 -1.34 -4.99
N THR A 258 5.57 -1.14 -5.07
CA THR A 258 4.86 -0.08 -4.35
C THR A 258 4.12 -0.63 -3.14
N TRP A 259 3.55 0.25 -2.31
CA TRP A 259 2.73 -0.15 -1.16
C TRP A 259 1.43 -0.92 -1.54
N THR A 260 1.10 -1.00 -2.83
CA THR A 260 0.02 -1.84 -3.37
C THR A 260 0.54 -3.09 -4.07
N GLY A 261 1.78 -3.48 -3.83
CA GLY A 261 2.40 -4.66 -4.42
C GLY A 261 2.68 -5.76 -3.39
N LEU A 262 2.51 -7.01 -3.79
CA LEU A 262 2.84 -8.17 -2.94
C LEU A 262 4.32 -8.17 -2.52
N ASP A 263 5.19 -7.65 -3.38
CA ASP A 263 6.63 -7.54 -3.11
C ASP A 263 6.96 -6.66 -1.88
N TYR A 264 6.05 -5.78 -1.49
CA TYR A 264 6.19 -4.91 -0.32
C TYR A 264 6.02 -5.64 1.03
N TYR A 265 5.28 -6.75 1.05
CA TYR A 265 4.82 -7.42 2.27
C TYR A 265 5.49 -8.78 2.53
N GLN A 266 6.68 -9.02 2.00
CA GLN A 266 7.34 -10.34 2.09
C GLN A 266 8.20 -10.56 3.32
N SER A 267 8.64 -9.51 4.03
CA SER A 267 9.52 -9.66 5.19
C SER A 267 8.76 -10.19 6.41
N LEU A 268 9.38 -11.05 7.20
CA LEU A 268 8.79 -11.60 8.43
C LEU A 268 9.24 -10.81 9.66
N VAL A 269 8.38 -10.75 10.67
CA VAL A 269 8.76 -10.33 12.01
C VAL A 269 9.48 -11.50 12.68
N GLU A 270 10.76 -11.33 13.03
CA GLU A 270 11.57 -12.33 13.71
C GLU A 270 11.44 -12.20 15.23
N GLY A 271 10.49 -12.91 15.82
CA GLY A 271 10.16 -12.87 17.25
C GLY A 271 8.71 -12.41 17.49
N SER A 272 8.35 -12.26 18.74
CA SER A 272 6.97 -12.00 19.18
C SER A 272 6.83 -10.80 20.12
N THR A 273 7.81 -9.87 20.09
CA THR A 273 7.89 -8.73 21.01
C THR A 273 7.80 -7.38 20.28
N ILE A 274 7.61 -6.30 21.05
CA ILE A 274 7.66 -4.93 20.52
C ILE A 274 9.01 -4.64 19.86
N GLU A 275 10.11 -5.17 20.40
CA GLU A 275 11.45 -5.03 19.83
C GLU A 275 11.58 -5.71 18.48
N ALA A 276 10.96 -6.89 18.32
CA ALA A 276 10.90 -7.60 17.04
C ALA A 276 10.09 -6.80 15.99
N LEU A 277 8.94 -6.26 16.37
CA LEU A 277 8.16 -5.35 15.53
C LEU A 277 8.96 -4.10 15.15
N ALA A 278 9.62 -3.45 16.11
CA ALA A 278 10.43 -2.27 15.84
C ALA A 278 11.55 -2.56 14.84
N LYS A 279 12.24 -3.69 15.00
CA LYS A 279 13.29 -4.13 14.06
C LYS A 279 12.72 -4.36 12.66
N TYR A 280 11.56 -5.02 12.55
CA TYR A 280 10.88 -5.24 11.28
C TYR A 280 10.52 -3.92 10.59
N TYR A 281 9.80 -3.04 11.28
CA TYR A 281 9.36 -1.76 10.70
C TYR A 281 10.51 -0.79 10.40
N LEU A 282 11.59 -0.81 11.18
CA LEU A 282 12.79 -0.02 10.90
C LEU A 282 13.50 -0.49 9.61
N ASN A 283 13.49 -1.78 9.35
CA ASN A 283 14.18 -2.38 8.20
C ASN A 283 13.33 -2.43 6.93
N ALA A 284 12.05 -2.10 7.00
CA ALA A 284 11.20 -2.04 5.82
C ALA A 284 11.80 -1.10 4.76
N GLU A 285 12.22 -1.67 3.63
CA GLU A 285 13.00 -0.95 2.61
C GLU A 285 12.17 0.00 1.75
N ASN A 286 10.88 -0.24 1.69
CA ASN A 286 9.98 0.42 0.74
C ASN A 286 9.17 1.57 1.34
N SER A 287 9.48 2.04 2.54
CA SER A 287 8.79 3.21 3.08
C SER A 287 9.18 4.47 2.30
N GLY A 288 8.21 5.34 2.03
CA GLY A 288 8.44 6.59 1.30
C GLY A 288 9.55 7.47 1.89
N ARG A 289 9.85 7.35 3.19
CA ARG A 289 10.96 8.02 3.86
C ARG A 289 12.34 7.43 3.57
N MET A 290 12.38 6.14 3.27
CA MET A 290 13.63 5.39 3.01
C MET A 290 14.01 5.42 1.53
N ILE A 291 13.14 5.87 0.66
CA ILE A 291 13.35 5.92 -0.81
C ILE A 291 14.48 6.88 -1.23
N LEU A 292 14.85 7.83 -0.38
CA LEU A 292 15.95 8.77 -0.64
C LEU A 292 17.35 8.15 -0.50
N SER A 293 17.46 6.85 -0.24
CA SER A 293 18.76 6.18 -0.14
C SER A 293 19.21 5.63 -1.50
N ASP A 294 20.50 5.69 -1.77
CA ASP A 294 21.13 5.06 -2.96
C ASP A 294 20.80 3.57 -3.08
N SER A 295 20.44 2.93 -1.97
CA SER A 295 20.00 1.54 -1.93
C SER A 295 18.72 1.29 -2.73
N TYR A 296 17.79 2.25 -2.83
CA TYR A 296 16.57 2.09 -3.63
C TYR A 296 16.87 1.88 -5.11
N PHE A 297 17.73 2.72 -5.68
CA PHE A 297 18.08 2.63 -7.11
C PHE A 297 18.90 1.37 -7.41
N THR A 298 19.82 1.04 -6.53
CA THR A 298 20.63 -0.19 -6.62
C THR A 298 19.72 -1.43 -6.56
N ASN A 299 18.74 -1.43 -5.65
CA ASN A 299 17.81 -2.53 -5.51
C ASN A 299 16.86 -2.65 -6.71
N LEU A 300 16.32 -1.53 -7.21
CA LEU A 300 15.46 -1.52 -8.39
C LEU A 300 16.18 -2.08 -9.62
N THR A 301 17.42 -1.66 -9.88
CA THR A 301 18.21 -2.15 -11.01
C THR A 301 18.62 -3.61 -10.85
N LYS A 302 18.88 -4.07 -9.62
CA LYS A 302 19.13 -5.50 -9.31
C LYS A 302 17.87 -6.33 -9.62
N ILE A 303 16.71 -5.93 -9.08
CA ILE A 303 15.44 -6.62 -9.33
C ILE A 303 15.12 -6.68 -10.82
N PHE A 304 15.38 -5.60 -11.58
CA PHE A 304 15.20 -5.60 -13.04
C PHE A 304 16.01 -6.68 -13.72
N LYS A 305 17.30 -6.79 -13.39
CA LYS A 305 18.20 -7.77 -13.98
C LYS A 305 17.83 -9.22 -13.61
N GLU A 306 17.44 -9.43 -12.35
CA GLU A 306 17.09 -10.76 -11.83
C GLU A 306 15.73 -11.27 -12.32
N SER A 307 14.78 -10.38 -12.61
CA SER A 307 13.43 -10.75 -13.04
C SER A 307 13.26 -10.96 -14.53
N ASN A 308 14.29 -10.70 -15.36
CA ASN A 308 14.18 -10.68 -16.81
C ASN A 308 13.02 -9.82 -17.34
N ALA A 309 12.85 -8.63 -16.75
CA ALA A 309 11.86 -7.66 -17.19
C ALA A 309 12.30 -6.97 -18.48
N ASP A 310 11.36 -6.61 -19.34
CA ASP A 310 11.61 -5.84 -20.57
C ASP A 310 11.75 -4.34 -20.30
N GLY A 311 11.19 -3.84 -19.17
CA GLY A 311 11.28 -2.44 -18.81
C GLY A 311 10.73 -2.12 -17.42
N ILE A 312 10.87 -0.84 -17.04
CA ILE A 312 10.36 -0.31 -15.77
C ILE A 312 9.31 0.76 -16.07
N ILE A 313 8.15 0.66 -15.42
CA ILE A 313 7.16 1.74 -15.41
C ILE A 313 7.20 2.39 -14.03
N PHE A 314 7.61 3.67 -14.01
CA PHE A 314 7.71 4.45 -12.79
C PHE A 314 6.53 5.41 -12.69
N TYR A 315 5.65 5.14 -11.72
CA TYR A 315 4.42 5.88 -11.52
C TYR A 315 4.58 6.95 -10.44
N VAL A 316 4.22 8.17 -10.78
CA VAL A 316 4.27 9.33 -9.89
C VAL A 316 2.88 9.94 -9.79
N VAL A 317 2.32 9.98 -8.59
CA VAL A 317 1.10 10.76 -8.36
C VAL A 317 1.46 12.24 -8.34
N LYS A 318 0.73 13.02 -9.10
CA LYS A 318 0.95 14.48 -9.21
C LYS A 318 0.86 15.14 -7.83
N TYR A 319 1.74 16.10 -7.59
CA TYR A 319 1.89 16.77 -6.29
C TYR A 319 2.36 15.88 -5.13
N CYS A 320 2.92 14.72 -5.42
CA CYS A 320 3.59 13.94 -4.40
C CYS A 320 4.89 14.63 -3.96
N SER A 321 5.02 14.94 -2.68
CA SER A 321 6.21 15.61 -2.15
C SER A 321 7.45 14.71 -2.07
N LEU A 322 7.29 13.40 -2.18
CA LEU A 322 8.37 12.44 -2.03
C LEU A 322 9.02 12.02 -3.36
N PHE A 323 8.25 11.81 -4.40
CA PHE A 323 8.74 11.22 -5.65
C PHE A 323 9.18 12.21 -6.74
N PRO A 324 8.58 13.40 -6.94
CA PRO A 324 8.78 14.12 -8.20
C PRO A 324 10.14 14.79 -8.39
N SER A 325 10.72 15.37 -7.35
CA SER A 325 11.85 16.29 -7.55
C SER A 325 13.23 15.67 -7.37
N VAL A 326 13.37 14.73 -6.45
CA VAL A 326 14.68 14.13 -6.11
C VAL A 326 14.86 12.80 -6.81
N ILE A 327 13.84 11.94 -6.77
CA ILE A 327 13.94 10.57 -7.28
C ILE A 327 13.92 10.54 -8.80
N SER A 328 13.05 11.32 -9.43
CA SER A 328 12.90 11.31 -10.90
C SER A 328 14.21 11.62 -11.63
N THR A 329 14.97 12.63 -11.20
CA THR A 329 16.23 13.00 -11.88
C THR A 329 17.31 11.94 -11.69
N GLN A 330 17.54 11.47 -10.45
CA GLN A 330 18.53 10.43 -10.15
C GLN A 330 18.15 9.09 -10.80
N LEU A 331 16.86 8.74 -10.77
CA LEU A 331 16.36 7.53 -11.41
C LEU A 331 16.61 7.54 -12.92
N LYS A 332 16.27 8.65 -13.60
CA LYS A 332 16.51 8.82 -15.04
C LYS A 332 17.97 8.63 -15.39
N GLN A 333 18.86 9.25 -14.63
CA GLN A 333 20.31 9.11 -14.87
C GLN A 333 20.75 7.65 -14.66
N THR A 334 20.38 7.04 -13.55
CA THR A 334 20.75 5.65 -13.22
C THR A 334 20.26 4.64 -14.26
N LEU A 335 19.00 4.76 -14.70
CA LEU A 335 18.42 3.85 -15.68
C LEU A 335 19.01 4.07 -17.07
N SER A 336 19.27 5.32 -17.45
CA SER A 336 19.92 5.66 -18.74
C SER A 336 21.34 5.13 -18.79
N ASP A 337 22.14 5.31 -17.74
CA ASP A 337 23.53 4.83 -17.67
C ASP A 337 23.61 3.30 -17.79
N GLN A 338 22.61 2.60 -17.28
CA GLN A 338 22.51 1.15 -17.35
C GLN A 338 21.75 0.64 -18.59
N LYS A 339 21.30 1.54 -19.47
CA LYS A 339 20.50 1.22 -20.67
C LYS A 339 19.23 0.43 -20.36
N ILE A 340 18.60 0.69 -19.24
CA ILE A 340 17.35 0.05 -18.83
C ILE A 340 16.17 0.84 -19.44
N PRO A 341 15.30 0.20 -20.23
CA PRO A 341 14.11 0.84 -20.76
C PRO A 341 13.16 1.25 -19.63
N TYR A 342 12.70 2.50 -19.64
CA TYR A 342 11.76 2.97 -18.64
C TYR A 342 10.73 3.96 -19.18
N LEU A 343 9.56 3.95 -18.55
CA LEU A 343 8.51 4.95 -18.77
C LEU A 343 8.12 5.57 -17.42
N GLU A 344 8.28 6.88 -17.29
CA GLU A 344 7.72 7.61 -16.16
C GLU A 344 6.29 8.05 -16.48
N ILE A 345 5.35 7.78 -15.60
CA ILE A 345 3.94 8.20 -15.73
C ILE A 345 3.65 9.14 -14.57
N GLU A 346 3.23 10.37 -14.87
CA GLU A 346 2.73 11.32 -13.89
C GLU A 346 1.23 11.55 -14.12
N ARG A 347 0.40 11.31 -13.10
CA ARG A 347 -1.05 11.57 -13.15
C ARG A 347 -1.65 11.78 -11.76
N GLU A 348 -2.84 12.32 -11.69
CA GLU A 348 -3.65 12.30 -10.48
C GLU A 348 -4.44 10.99 -10.39
N TYR A 349 -4.64 10.48 -9.17
CA TYR A 349 -5.50 9.33 -8.95
C TYR A 349 -6.95 9.62 -9.35
N GLY A 350 -7.59 8.61 -9.95
CA GLY A 350 -8.96 8.74 -10.42
C GLY A 350 -9.13 9.66 -11.63
N ALA A 351 -8.04 10.01 -12.32
CA ALA A 351 -8.11 10.80 -13.57
C ALA A 351 -8.94 10.06 -14.63
N THR A 352 -9.81 10.80 -15.31
CA THR A 352 -10.73 10.25 -16.32
C THR A 352 -10.16 10.25 -17.73
N THR A 353 -9.06 10.96 -17.97
CA THR A 353 -8.45 11.09 -19.31
C THR A 353 -7.29 10.11 -19.47
N ASP A 354 -7.56 8.99 -20.13
CA ASP A 354 -6.59 7.91 -20.32
C ASP A 354 -5.83 7.98 -21.66
N ALA A 355 -6.28 8.82 -22.62
CA ALA A 355 -5.74 8.86 -23.98
C ALA A 355 -4.22 9.17 -24.02
N GLN A 356 -3.76 10.16 -23.24
CA GLN A 356 -2.35 10.50 -23.18
C GLN A 356 -1.51 9.34 -22.63
N LEU A 357 -1.98 8.68 -21.57
CA LEU A 357 -1.32 7.52 -20.99
C LEU A 357 -1.26 6.37 -22.01
N GLN A 358 -2.36 6.11 -22.70
CA GLN A 358 -2.42 5.05 -23.72
C GLN A 358 -1.41 5.28 -24.85
N THR A 359 -1.26 6.52 -25.33
CA THR A 359 -0.28 6.86 -26.36
C THR A 359 1.15 6.64 -25.86
N ARG A 360 1.46 7.04 -24.62
CA ARG A 360 2.79 6.85 -24.02
C ARG A 360 3.11 5.37 -23.78
N LEU A 361 2.14 4.59 -23.35
CA LEU A 361 2.29 3.13 -23.19
C LEU A 361 2.52 2.45 -24.54
N GLN A 362 1.85 2.90 -25.62
CA GLN A 362 2.07 2.37 -26.95
C GLN A 362 3.50 2.65 -27.43
N ALA A 363 3.98 3.89 -27.30
CA ALA A 363 5.36 4.25 -27.65
C ALA A 363 6.40 3.47 -26.83
N PHE A 364 6.14 3.25 -25.53
CA PHE A 364 7.01 2.44 -24.68
C PHE A 364 7.04 0.97 -25.11
N LYS A 365 5.90 0.44 -25.53
CA LYS A 365 5.83 -0.94 -26.04
C LYS A 365 6.72 -1.10 -27.28
N GLU A 366 6.63 -0.18 -28.24
CA GLU A 366 7.46 -0.17 -29.44
C GLU A 366 8.96 -0.06 -29.11
N MET A 367 9.31 0.65 -28.03
CA MET A 367 10.71 0.77 -27.58
C MET A 367 11.29 -0.53 -27.01
N VAL A 368 10.44 -1.40 -26.43
CA VAL A 368 10.88 -2.67 -25.80
C VAL A 368 10.54 -3.91 -26.65
N GLU A 369 9.99 -3.74 -27.84
CA GLU A 369 9.85 -4.78 -28.86
C GLU A 369 11.16 -5.13 -29.50
#